data_92175b79e60bfed9f59c81ad3f585473
#
_entry.id   92175b79e60bfed9f59c81ad3f585473
#
_cell.length_a   1.000
_cell.length_b   1.000
_cell.length_c   1.000
_cell.angle_alpha   90.00
_cell.angle_beta   90.00
_cell.angle_gamma   90.00
#
_symmetry.space_group_name_H-M   'P 1'
#
loop_
_entity.id
_entity.type
_entity.pdbx_description
1 polymer ?
#
loop_
_entity_poly.entity_id
_entity_poly.type
_entity_poly.pdbx_seq_one_letter_code
_entity_poly.pdbx_strand_id
1 'polypeptide(L)'
;STTSDRLEDVQNQIYLDLGSQKKLVKIEQLSTCDWIDRYNLALFQGLMCHAFSIEVQMPRSNIAELRFILRQARFFQLAMDVQSAGEDFIIVVEGPLKVLGKRTGYGLKFAGFASKLLSCGSWSASILLELKKKEVRYKISDKIPLKTNYKSAPSYIPPELATCLSTLSSKTAVAASVDVDLCEVGDSDFIVPDFKVTYEGIEYLVELFHQWHAGGLGKRIGQVSSLGDHYVMGVQKSLARSEAGQNIISRMPKGMRYFVFSQFPTAKAILAQLKA
;
A
#
# COMPACT_ATOMS: atom_id res chain seq x y z
N SER A 1 18.39 -48.20 12.96
CA SER A 1 18.68 -46.76 12.99
C SER A 1 18.78 -46.31 14.43
N THR A 2 19.98 -45.99 14.85
CA THR A 2 20.29 -45.56 16.22
C THR A 2 19.82 -44.11 16.42
N THR A 3 19.60 -43.75 17.69
CA THR A 3 19.19 -42.39 18.08
C THR A 3 20.20 -41.31 17.58
N SER A 4 21.45 -41.69 17.38
CA SER A 4 22.53 -40.86 16.82
C SER A 4 22.26 -40.51 15.37
N ASP A 5 21.81 -41.45 14.52
CA ASP A 5 21.53 -41.17 13.09
C ASP A 5 20.38 -40.16 12.92
N ARG A 6 19.40 -40.19 13.83
CA ARG A 6 18.30 -39.20 13.82
C ARG A 6 18.75 -37.80 14.24
N LEU A 7 19.71 -37.69 15.15
CA LEU A 7 20.24 -36.38 15.58
C LEU A 7 21.09 -35.72 14.49
N GLU A 8 21.90 -36.50 13.77
CA GLU A 8 22.67 -36.00 12.63
C GLU A 8 21.75 -35.55 11.48
N ASP A 9 20.70 -36.32 11.18
CA ASP A 9 19.70 -35.95 10.18
C ASP A 9 18.97 -34.65 10.54
N VAL A 10 18.59 -34.46 11.82
CA VAL A 10 17.96 -33.23 12.29
C VAL A 10 18.92 -32.03 12.23
N GLN A 11 20.20 -32.23 12.63
CA GLN A 11 21.21 -31.18 12.53
C GLN A 11 21.47 -30.74 11.07
N ASN A 12 21.51 -31.70 10.14
CA ASN A 12 21.68 -31.40 8.71
C ASN A 12 20.44 -30.69 8.13
N GLN A 13 19.24 -30.97 8.65
CA GLN A 13 18.01 -30.31 8.17
C GLN A 13 17.85 -28.88 8.68
N ILE A 14 18.34 -28.56 9.88
CA ILE A 14 18.22 -27.21 10.49
C ILE A 14 18.93 -26.13 9.62
N TYR A 15 19.95 -26.51 8.90
CA TYR A 15 20.76 -25.57 8.11
C TYR A 15 20.53 -25.63 6.60
N LEU A 16 19.56 -26.45 6.13
CA LEU A 16 19.26 -26.59 4.69
C LEU A 16 18.77 -25.30 4.02
N ASP A 17 18.23 -24.37 4.79
CA ASP A 17 17.75 -23.06 4.31
C ASP A 17 18.87 -22.02 4.17
N LEU A 18 20.06 -22.27 4.75
CA LEU A 18 21.21 -21.39 4.58
C LEU A 18 21.65 -21.31 3.13
N GLY A 19 21.97 -20.11 2.66
CA GLY A 19 22.44 -19.86 1.29
C GLY A 19 23.63 -20.74 0.88
N SER A 20 24.53 -21.04 1.83
CA SER A 20 25.71 -21.92 1.63
C SER A 20 25.36 -23.39 1.40
N GLN A 21 24.19 -23.84 1.86
CA GLN A 21 23.70 -25.22 1.73
C GLN A 21 22.77 -25.41 0.53
N LYS A 22 22.31 -24.32 -0.09
CA LYS A 22 21.43 -24.40 -1.25
C LYS A 22 22.22 -24.88 -2.47
N LYS A 23 21.79 -26.00 -3.04
CA LYS A 23 22.33 -26.52 -4.29
C LYS A 23 21.52 -26.00 -5.46
N LEU A 24 22.18 -25.55 -6.51
CA LEU A 24 21.56 -25.17 -7.75
C LEU A 24 20.95 -26.41 -8.42
N VAL A 25 19.65 -26.50 -8.46
CA VAL A 25 18.92 -27.66 -9.02
C VAL A 25 18.57 -27.41 -10.49
N LYS A 26 18.24 -26.16 -10.83
CA LYS A 26 17.84 -25.78 -12.19
C LYS A 26 18.17 -24.31 -12.44
N ILE A 27 18.68 -24.02 -13.62
CA ILE A 27 18.82 -22.65 -14.15
C ILE A 27 17.75 -22.46 -15.22
N GLU A 28 16.99 -21.37 -15.11
CA GLU A 28 16.12 -20.92 -16.17
C GLU A 28 16.98 -20.50 -17.38
N GLN A 29 16.70 -21.06 -18.55
CA GLN A 29 17.38 -20.64 -19.78
C GLN A 29 16.78 -19.32 -20.25
N LEU A 30 17.54 -18.25 -20.09
CA LEU A 30 17.18 -16.90 -20.49
C LEU A 30 18.07 -16.45 -21.63
N SER A 31 17.52 -15.61 -22.50
CA SER A 31 18.34 -14.91 -23.49
C SER A 31 19.31 -13.93 -22.81
N THR A 32 20.36 -13.55 -23.49
CA THR A 32 21.32 -12.53 -23.00
C THR A 32 20.60 -11.21 -22.69
N CYS A 33 19.62 -10.83 -23.51
CA CYS A 33 18.82 -9.63 -23.28
C CYS A 33 18.01 -9.72 -21.98
N ASP A 34 17.38 -10.87 -21.70
CA ASP A 34 16.61 -11.08 -20.47
C ASP A 34 17.51 -11.01 -19.22
N TRP A 35 18.74 -11.54 -19.32
CA TRP A 35 19.73 -11.42 -18.24
C TRP A 35 20.10 -9.96 -17.95
N ILE A 36 20.35 -9.17 -19.00
CA ILE A 36 20.68 -7.75 -18.89
C ILE A 36 19.49 -6.99 -18.29
N ASP A 37 18.27 -7.25 -18.76
CA ASP A 37 17.05 -6.61 -18.23
C ASP A 37 16.87 -6.93 -16.74
N ARG A 38 17.04 -8.20 -16.33
CA ARG A 38 16.96 -8.59 -14.91
C ARG A 38 18.05 -7.95 -14.06
N TYR A 39 19.28 -7.88 -14.58
CA TYR A 39 20.39 -7.23 -13.90
C TYR A 39 20.12 -5.73 -13.69
N ASN A 40 19.68 -5.03 -14.72
CA ASN A 40 19.35 -3.62 -14.65
C ASN A 40 18.19 -3.36 -13.67
N LEU A 41 17.17 -4.22 -13.69
CA LEU A 41 16.07 -4.14 -12.71
C LEU A 41 16.58 -4.35 -11.27
N ALA A 42 17.46 -5.31 -11.04
CA ALA A 42 18.05 -5.55 -9.72
C ALA A 42 18.91 -4.38 -9.23
N LEU A 43 19.69 -3.75 -10.11
CA LEU A 43 20.43 -2.52 -9.78
C LEU A 43 19.47 -1.37 -9.40
N PHE A 44 18.41 -1.18 -10.18
CA PHE A 44 17.39 -0.19 -9.88
C PHE A 44 16.72 -0.46 -8.52
N GLN A 45 16.34 -1.70 -8.25
CA GLN A 45 15.78 -2.10 -6.96
C GLN A 45 16.75 -1.85 -5.81
N GLY A 46 18.05 -2.16 -6.00
CA GLY A 46 19.09 -1.86 -5.02
C GLY A 46 19.20 -0.36 -4.73
N LEU A 47 19.11 0.48 -5.77
CA LEU A 47 19.08 1.92 -5.60
C LEU A 47 17.83 2.37 -4.82
N MET A 48 16.67 1.82 -5.15
CA MET A 48 15.40 2.12 -4.45
C MET A 48 15.39 1.72 -2.98
N CYS A 49 16.25 0.78 -2.56
CA CYS A 49 16.41 0.47 -1.14
C CYS A 49 16.88 1.66 -0.30
N HIS A 50 17.45 2.68 -0.92
CA HIS A 50 17.84 3.93 -0.29
C HIS A 50 16.79 5.04 -0.39
N ALA A 51 15.64 4.77 -1.02
CA ALA A 51 14.56 5.73 -1.16
C ALA A 51 13.82 5.93 0.17
N PHE A 52 13.36 7.15 0.40
CA PHE A 52 12.49 7.50 1.52
C PHE A 52 11.25 8.30 1.10
N SER A 53 11.22 8.81 -0.13
CA SER A 53 10.06 9.44 -0.74
C SER A 53 10.10 9.28 -2.26
N ILE A 54 8.94 9.00 -2.86
CA ILE A 54 8.74 8.95 -4.31
C ILE A 54 7.54 9.82 -4.63
N GLU A 55 7.75 10.85 -5.44
CA GLU A 55 6.69 11.67 -6.01
C GLU A 55 6.47 11.22 -7.45
N VAL A 56 5.28 10.71 -7.75
CA VAL A 56 4.89 10.22 -9.07
C VAL A 56 3.89 11.17 -9.68
N GLN A 57 4.12 11.58 -10.92
CA GLN A 57 3.19 12.33 -11.73
C GLN A 57 2.61 11.44 -12.83
N MET A 58 1.28 11.39 -12.94
CA MET A 58 0.55 10.58 -13.91
C MET A 58 -0.61 11.36 -14.52
N PRO A 59 -0.89 11.20 -15.83
CA PRO A 59 -2.05 11.84 -16.47
C PRO A 59 -3.37 11.42 -15.82
N ARG A 60 -4.31 12.35 -15.66
CA ARG A 60 -5.66 12.08 -15.12
C ARG A 60 -6.44 11.08 -15.96
N SER A 61 -6.13 10.96 -17.25
CA SER A 61 -6.74 9.94 -18.13
C SER A 61 -6.41 8.50 -17.74
N ASN A 62 -5.35 8.27 -16.96
CA ASN A 62 -4.85 6.94 -16.56
C ASN A 62 -5.40 6.47 -15.19
N ILE A 63 -6.68 6.64 -14.94
CA ILE A 63 -7.32 6.29 -13.66
C ILE A 63 -7.07 4.81 -13.25
N ALA A 64 -7.08 3.89 -14.21
CA ALA A 64 -6.84 2.46 -13.92
C ALA A 64 -5.43 2.20 -13.38
N GLU A 65 -4.41 2.84 -13.98
CA GLU A 65 -3.03 2.73 -13.52
C GLU A 65 -2.81 3.46 -12.20
N LEU A 66 -3.45 4.63 -12.02
CA LEU A 66 -3.45 5.32 -10.74
C LEU A 66 -3.99 4.41 -9.62
N ARG A 67 -5.16 3.80 -9.80
CA ARG A 67 -5.73 2.85 -8.83
C ARG A 67 -4.79 1.68 -8.56
N PHE A 68 -4.15 1.14 -9.61
CA PHE A 68 -3.17 0.08 -9.45
C PHE A 68 -2.00 0.54 -8.56
N ILE A 69 -1.40 1.68 -8.81
CA ILE A 69 -0.27 2.22 -8.04
C ILE A 69 -0.66 2.52 -6.59
N LEU A 70 -1.84 3.08 -6.35
CA LEU A 70 -2.33 3.33 -4.99
C LEU A 70 -2.53 2.03 -4.20
N ARG A 71 -3.07 0.98 -4.83
CA ARG A 71 -3.18 -0.36 -4.23
C ARG A 71 -1.80 -0.97 -3.94
N GLN A 72 -0.82 -0.76 -4.85
CA GLN A 72 0.55 -1.22 -4.60
C GLN A 72 1.21 -0.48 -3.43
N ALA A 73 1.04 0.84 -3.31
CA ALA A 73 1.53 1.59 -2.17
C ALA A 73 0.96 1.03 -0.84
N ARG A 74 -0.33 0.72 -0.79
CA ARG A 74 -0.97 0.07 0.37
C ARG A 74 -0.43 -1.34 0.62
N PHE A 75 -0.29 -2.16 -0.42
CA PHE A 75 0.29 -3.51 -0.31
C PHE A 75 1.68 -3.47 0.33
N PHE A 76 2.52 -2.53 -0.09
CA PHE A 76 3.84 -2.32 0.48
C PHE A 76 3.83 -1.52 1.80
N GLN A 77 2.65 -1.22 2.35
CA GLN A 77 2.50 -0.47 3.61
C GLN A 77 3.24 0.88 3.58
N LEU A 78 3.15 1.59 2.48
CA LEU A 78 3.68 2.94 2.30
C LEU A 78 2.56 3.95 2.55
N ALA A 79 2.89 5.07 3.16
CA ALA A 79 1.99 6.20 3.26
C ALA A 79 1.88 6.88 1.89
N MET A 80 0.71 7.37 1.55
CA MET A 80 0.47 8.03 0.26
C MET A 80 -0.45 9.22 0.42
N ASP A 81 -0.23 10.22 -0.42
CA ASP A 81 -1.07 11.39 -0.62
C ASP A 81 -1.30 11.59 -2.11
N VAL A 82 -2.49 11.97 -2.51
CA VAL A 82 -2.86 12.19 -3.92
C VAL A 82 -3.40 13.60 -4.06
N GLN A 83 -2.82 14.33 -4.99
CA GLN A 83 -3.19 15.70 -5.28
C GLN A 83 -3.43 15.87 -6.78
N SER A 84 -4.21 16.86 -7.15
CA SER A 84 -4.39 17.31 -8.53
C SER A 84 -3.43 18.42 -8.86
N ALA A 85 -2.82 18.35 -10.05
CA ALA A 85 -2.01 19.41 -10.61
C ALA A 85 -2.33 19.57 -12.10
N GLY A 86 -3.33 20.37 -12.40
CA GLY A 86 -3.81 20.56 -13.77
C GLY A 86 -4.35 19.26 -14.37
N GLU A 87 -3.78 18.81 -15.48
CA GLU A 87 -4.16 17.59 -16.19
C GLU A 87 -3.55 16.31 -15.58
N ASP A 88 -2.77 16.43 -14.51
CA ASP A 88 -2.07 15.31 -13.90
C ASP A 88 -2.50 15.09 -12.43
N PHE A 89 -2.29 13.86 -11.96
CA PHE A 89 -2.22 13.53 -10.54
C PHE A 89 -0.78 13.56 -10.06
N ILE A 90 -0.56 14.11 -8.87
CA ILE A 90 0.69 13.99 -8.12
C ILE A 90 0.44 13.06 -6.96
N ILE A 91 1.19 11.96 -6.91
CA ILE A 91 1.12 10.94 -5.87
C ILE A 91 2.42 10.99 -5.07
N VAL A 92 2.35 11.39 -3.82
CA VAL A 92 3.50 11.38 -2.92
C VAL A 92 3.45 10.10 -2.09
N VAL A 93 4.47 9.25 -2.24
CA VAL A 93 4.60 7.99 -1.51
C VAL A 93 5.78 8.08 -0.56
N GLU A 94 5.54 7.84 0.72
CA GLU A 94 6.53 8.02 1.78
C GLU A 94 6.58 6.80 2.71
N GLY A 95 7.75 6.60 3.33
CA GLY A 95 7.88 5.63 4.42
C GLY A 95 7.20 6.15 5.70
N PRO A 96 6.39 5.34 6.39
CA PRO A 96 5.62 5.78 7.56
C PRO A 96 6.47 6.25 8.74
N LEU A 97 7.75 5.87 8.81
CA LEU A 97 8.66 6.32 9.87
C LEU A 97 9.25 7.72 9.65
N LYS A 98 8.96 8.38 8.54
CA LYS A 98 9.34 9.78 8.33
C LYS A 98 8.80 10.68 9.45
N VAL A 99 7.59 10.40 9.91
CA VAL A 99 6.93 11.10 11.04
C VAL A 99 7.70 10.92 12.36
N LEU A 100 8.45 9.81 12.52
CA LEU A 100 9.23 9.49 13.70
C LEU A 100 10.73 9.84 13.55
N GLY A 101 11.10 10.57 12.50
CA GLY A 101 12.50 10.95 12.23
C GLY A 101 13.40 9.81 11.73
N LYS A 102 12.86 8.58 11.57
CA LYS A 102 13.61 7.44 11.04
C LYS A 102 13.35 7.30 9.53
N ARG A 103 14.35 7.62 8.71
CA ARG A 103 14.27 7.53 7.24
C ARG A 103 14.53 6.13 6.69
N THR A 104 15.16 5.26 7.48
CA THR A 104 15.60 3.92 7.06
C THR A 104 14.66 2.83 7.57
N GLY A 105 14.59 1.70 6.84
CA GLY A 105 13.79 0.52 7.20
C GLY A 105 12.69 0.15 6.20
N TYR A 106 12.43 0.99 5.20
CA TYR A 106 11.41 0.74 4.15
C TYR A 106 11.99 0.52 2.76
N GLY A 107 13.30 0.42 2.63
CA GLY A 107 13.97 0.33 1.34
C GLY A 107 13.45 -0.80 0.46
N LEU A 108 13.28 -2.01 1.00
CA LEU A 108 12.72 -3.15 0.26
C LEU A 108 11.28 -2.89 -0.21
N LYS A 109 10.49 -2.16 0.59
CA LYS A 109 9.13 -1.78 0.22
C LYS A 109 9.12 -0.79 -0.93
N PHE A 110 10.01 0.22 -0.90
CA PHE A 110 10.19 1.15 -2.02
C PHE A 110 10.71 0.45 -3.27
N ALA A 111 11.65 -0.49 -3.14
CA ALA A 111 12.15 -1.27 -4.26
C ALA A 111 11.03 -2.10 -4.93
N GLY A 112 10.18 -2.73 -4.11
CA GLY A 112 9.02 -3.47 -4.59
C GLY A 112 7.99 -2.55 -5.28
N PHE A 113 7.65 -1.42 -4.66
CA PHE A 113 6.72 -0.43 -5.19
C PHE A 113 7.21 0.16 -6.53
N ALA A 114 8.46 0.62 -6.58
CA ALA A 114 9.04 1.20 -7.79
C ALA A 114 9.08 0.20 -8.96
N SER A 115 9.28 -1.09 -8.67
CA SER A 115 9.20 -2.14 -9.69
C SER A 115 7.79 -2.30 -10.27
N LYS A 116 6.75 -1.99 -9.50
CA LYS A 116 5.36 -1.97 -9.99
C LYS A 116 5.07 -0.72 -10.82
N LEU A 117 5.64 0.42 -10.44
CA LEU A 117 5.54 1.66 -11.22
C LEU A 117 6.08 1.48 -12.65
N LEU A 118 7.17 0.70 -12.82
CA LEU A 118 7.73 0.38 -14.14
C LEU A 118 6.76 -0.39 -15.06
N SER A 119 5.68 -0.97 -14.56
CA SER A 119 4.67 -1.65 -15.38
C SER A 119 3.53 -0.73 -15.86
N CYS A 120 3.53 0.53 -15.43
CA CYS A 120 2.57 1.54 -15.85
C CYS A 120 3.02 2.21 -17.16
N GLY A 121 2.06 2.79 -17.87
CA GLY A 121 2.31 3.53 -19.12
C GLY A 121 2.92 4.90 -18.88
N SER A 122 2.16 5.98 -19.07
CA SER A 122 2.69 7.34 -18.96
C SER A 122 2.85 7.80 -17.52
N TRP A 123 4.08 8.01 -17.08
CA TRP A 123 4.40 8.55 -15.75
C TRP A 123 5.78 9.21 -15.72
N SER A 124 5.99 10.10 -14.77
CA SER A 124 7.30 10.57 -14.35
C SER A 124 7.41 10.52 -12.83
N ALA A 125 8.63 10.38 -12.30
CA ALA A 125 8.84 10.34 -10.87
C ALA A 125 10.10 11.09 -10.43
N SER A 126 10.00 11.71 -9.26
CA SER A 126 11.10 12.33 -8.52
C SER A 126 11.29 11.57 -7.21
N ILE A 127 12.44 10.92 -7.07
CA ILE A 127 12.75 10.01 -5.97
C ILE A 127 13.80 10.66 -5.08
N LEU A 128 13.55 10.73 -3.79
CA LEU A 128 14.51 11.17 -2.79
C LEU A 128 15.20 9.96 -2.19
N LEU A 129 16.52 9.92 -2.32
CA LEU A 129 17.40 8.85 -1.87
C LEU A 129 18.35 9.37 -0.80
N GLU A 130 18.71 8.53 0.17
CA GLU A 130 19.81 8.79 1.08
C GLU A 130 21.01 7.92 0.70
N LEU A 131 22.03 8.52 0.09
CA LEU A 131 23.28 7.83 -0.31
C LEU A 131 24.45 8.42 0.49
N LYS A 132 25.17 7.56 1.25
CA LYS A 132 26.32 7.98 2.07
C LYS A 132 26.00 9.21 2.97
N LYS A 133 24.82 9.20 3.61
CA LYS A 133 24.30 10.31 4.45
C LYS A 133 24.04 11.62 3.69
N LYS A 134 23.98 11.59 2.38
CA LYS A 134 23.59 12.73 1.54
C LYS A 134 22.25 12.45 0.90
N GLU A 135 21.39 13.46 0.88
CA GLU A 135 20.14 13.41 0.16
C GLU A 135 20.40 13.67 -1.32
N VAL A 136 19.89 12.80 -2.16
CA VAL A 136 20.02 12.87 -3.63
C VAL A 136 18.63 12.77 -4.23
N ARG A 137 18.34 13.65 -5.18
CA ARG A 137 17.11 13.61 -5.97
C ARG A 137 17.38 12.92 -7.31
N TYR A 138 16.69 11.83 -7.55
CA TYR A 138 16.77 11.05 -8.78
C TYR A 138 15.45 11.18 -9.57
N LYS A 139 15.53 11.63 -10.83
CA LYS A 139 14.36 11.77 -11.70
C LYS A 139 14.34 10.66 -12.73
N ILE A 140 13.18 10.05 -12.93
CA ILE A 140 12.97 8.97 -13.89
C ILE A 140 11.57 9.08 -14.51
N SER A 141 11.37 8.42 -15.66
CA SER A 141 10.06 8.37 -16.32
C SER A 141 9.85 7.02 -17.00
N ASP A 142 8.67 6.81 -17.56
CA ASP A 142 8.28 5.68 -18.40
C ASP A 142 9.24 5.42 -19.58
N LYS A 143 10.05 6.42 -19.97
CA LYS A 143 11.04 6.31 -21.06
C LYS A 143 12.35 5.63 -20.64
N ILE A 144 12.52 5.30 -19.33
CA ILE A 144 13.72 4.59 -18.87
C ILE A 144 13.72 3.17 -19.45
N PRO A 145 14.87 2.68 -20.00
CA PRO A 145 14.95 1.35 -20.61
C PRO A 145 15.03 0.25 -19.56
N LEU A 146 14.14 0.26 -18.57
CA LEU A 146 14.02 -0.79 -17.56
C LEU A 146 12.78 -1.62 -17.86
N LYS A 147 12.97 -2.93 -17.93
CA LYS A 147 11.85 -3.87 -18.06
C LYS A 147 11.55 -4.54 -16.73
N THR A 148 10.30 -4.58 -16.39
CA THR A 148 9.84 -5.35 -15.24
C THR A 148 9.30 -6.70 -15.69
N ASN A 149 9.65 -7.76 -14.96
CA ASN A 149 9.08 -9.09 -15.17
C ASN A 149 7.72 -9.25 -14.46
N TYR A 150 7.29 -8.24 -13.73
CA TYR A 150 5.98 -8.24 -13.11
C TYR A 150 4.93 -7.95 -14.18
N LYS A 151 4.18 -8.97 -14.56
CA LYS A 151 2.91 -8.75 -15.26
C LYS A 151 2.03 -7.91 -14.32
N SER A 152 1.27 -6.97 -14.88
CA SER A 152 0.23 -6.27 -14.11
C SER A 152 -0.69 -7.35 -13.51
N ALA A 153 -0.45 -7.69 -12.25
CA ALA A 153 -1.31 -8.64 -11.58
C ALA A 153 -2.68 -7.97 -11.38
N PRO A 154 -3.78 -8.71 -11.53
CA PRO A 154 -5.07 -8.24 -11.06
C PRO A 154 -4.90 -7.78 -9.61
N SER A 155 -5.61 -6.74 -9.21
CA SER A 155 -5.45 -6.11 -7.90
C SER A 155 -5.50 -7.16 -6.79
N TYR A 156 -4.39 -7.31 -6.09
CA TYR A 156 -4.33 -8.19 -4.93
C TYR A 156 -5.27 -7.64 -3.85
N ILE A 157 -6.21 -8.47 -3.43
CA ILE A 157 -7.07 -8.22 -2.28
C ILE A 157 -6.60 -9.18 -1.19
N PRO A 158 -6.21 -8.68 0.01
CA PRO A 158 -5.88 -9.55 1.11
C PRO A 158 -7.01 -10.57 1.37
N PRO A 159 -6.70 -11.87 1.57
CA PRO A 159 -7.73 -12.91 1.76
C PRO A 159 -8.72 -12.58 2.88
N GLU A 160 -8.24 -11.95 3.94
CA GLU A 160 -9.04 -11.55 5.10
C GLU A 160 -10.02 -10.42 4.74
N LEU A 161 -9.59 -9.47 3.92
CA LEU A 161 -10.48 -8.43 3.40
C LEU A 161 -11.50 -9.03 2.44
N ALA A 162 -11.09 -9.94 1.56
CA ALA A 162 -12.00 -10.66 0.67
C ALA A 162 -13.08 -11.43 1.47
N THR A 163 -12.67 -12.11 2.55
CA THR A 163 -13.59 -12.80 3.46
C THR A 163 -14.54 -11.83 4.16
N CYS A 164 -14.07 -10.66 4.60
CA CYS A 164 -14.91 -9.63 5.19
C CYS A 164 -15.96 -9.13 4.20
N LEU A 165 -15.55 -8.81 2.97
CA LEU A 165 -16.44 -8.32 1.92
C LEU A 165 -17.47 -9.38 1.49
N SER A 166 -17.08 -10.65 1.34
CA SER A 166 -18.01 -11.74 1.05
C SER A 166 -19.03 -11.94 2.18
N THR A 167 -18.58 -11.83 3.44
CA THR A 167 -19.46 -11.90 4.62
C THR A 167 -20.46 -10.72 4.65
N LEU A 168 -20.03 -9.51 4.28
CA LEU A 168 -20.92 -8.35 4.13
C LEU A 168 -21.96 -8.61 3.05
N SER A 169 -21.54 -9.01 1.85
CA SER A 169 -22.42 -9.25 0.70
C SER A 169 -23.37 -10.45 0.90
N SER A 170 -23.11 -11.35 1.87
CA SER A 170 -24.04 -12.41 2.25
C SER A 170 -25.22 -11.92 3.09
N LYS A 171 -25.21 -10.68 3.55
CA LYS A 171 -26.32 -10.10 4.34
C LYS A 171 -27.37 -9.47 3.42
N THR A 172 -28.63 -9.56 3.84
CA THR A 172 -29.76 -8.95 3.11
C THR A 172 -29.55 -7.44 2.97
N ALA A 173 -29.80 -6.92 1.79
CA ALA A 173 -29.68 -5.48 1.45
C ALA A 173 -28.25 -4.89 1.63
N VAL A 174 -27.20 -5.75 1.58
CA VAL A 174 -25.80 -5.32 1.66
C VAL A 174 -25.06 -5.79 0.42
N ALA A 175 -24.34 -4.88 -0.25
CA ALA A 175 -23.34 -5.19 -1.27
C ALA A 175 -22.01 -4.54 -0.90
N ALA A 176 -20.90 -5.22 -1.14
CA ALA A 176 -19.57 -4.68 -0.87
C ALA A 176 -18.64 -4.91 -2.06
N SER A 177 -17.85 -3.89 -2.42
CA SER A 177 -16.95 -3.92 -3.57
C SER A 177 -15.66 -3.15 -3.29
N VAL A 178 -14.53 -3.67 -3.78
CA VAL A 178 -13.24 -2.95 -3.81
C VAL A 178 -13.13 -2.00 -5.01
N ASP A 179 -14.09 -2.05 -5.93
CA ASP A 179 -14.12 -1.13 -7.06
C ASP A 179 -14.78 0.18 -6.63
N VAL A 180 -13.93 1.12 -6.23
CA VAL A 180 -14.33 2.42 -5.68
C VAL A 180 -13.67 3.51 -6.48
N ASP A 181 -14.42 4.57 -6.75
CA ASP A 181 -13.88 5.76 -7.41
C ASP A 181 -13.06 6.63 -6.45
N LEU A 182 -12.20 7.46 -7.02
CA LEU A 182 -11.53 8.51 -6.28
C LEU A 182 -12.57 9.59 -5.91
N CYS A 183 -12.51 10.06 -4.67
CA CYS A 183 -13.37 11.16 -4.24
C CYS A 183 -12.56 12.45 -4.17
N GLU A 184 -12.99 13.48 -4.87
CA GLU A 184 -12.42 14.81 -4.75
C GLU A 184 -12.82 15.43 -3.40
N VAL A 185 -11.85 16.07 -2.75
CA VAL A 185 -12.04 16.76 -1.47
C VAL A 185 -11.33 18.10 -1.52
N GLY A 186 -12.11 19.18 -1.42
CA GLY A 186 -11.57 20.53 -1.66
C GLY A 186 -11.14 20.70 -3.10
N ASP A 187 -10.20 21.62 -3.34
CA ASP A 187 -9.84 22.03 -4.70
C ASP A 187 -8.79 21.14 -5.38
N SER A 188 -8.04 20.33 -4.61
CA SER A 188 -6.92 19.58 -5.18
C SER A 188 -6.60 18.24 -4.53
N ASP A 189 -7.28 17.88 -3.43
CA ASP A 189 -7.03 16.65 -2.71
C ASP A 189 -7.97 15.53 -3.14
N PHE A 190 -7.48 14.29 -3.08
CA PHE A 190 -8.27 13.09 -3.37
C PHE A 190 -8.25 12.11 -2.21
N ILE A 191 -9.40 11.49 -2.01
CA ILE A 191 -9.54 10.33 -1.12
C ILE A 191 -9.59 9.08 -1.96
N VAL A 192 -8.91 8.06 -1.47
CA VAL A 192 -8.87 6.73 -2.07
C VAL A 192 -9.46 5.74 -1.06
N PRO A 193 -10.78 5.49 -1.07
CA PRO A 193 -11.38 4.50 -0.20
C PRO A 193 -10.81 3.11 -0.47
N ASP A 194 -10.78 2.23 0.54
CA ASP A 194 -10.35 0.85 0.38
C ASP A 194 -11.41 -0.01 -0.30
N PHE A 195 -12.66 0.25 0.05
CA PHE A 195 -13.84 -0.43 -0.50
C PHE A 195 -15.09 0.41 -0.24
N LYS A 196 -16.17 0.03 -0.90
CA LYS A 196 -17.50 0.60 -0.68
C LYS A 196 -18.47 -0.47 -0.19
N VAL A 197 -19.44 -0.04 0.57
CA VAL A 197 -20.55 -0.87 1.06
C VAL A 197 -21.84 -0.17 0.74
N THR A 198 -22.71 -0.81 -0.04
CA THR A 198 -24.07 -0.37 -0.24
C THR A 198 -24.95 -1.04 0.82
N TYR A 199 -25.63 -0.27 1.62
CA TYR A 199 -26.57 -0.73 2.66
C TYR A 199 -27.91 -0.02 2.49
N GLU A 200 -28.99 -0.78 2.30
CA GLU A 200 -30.33 -0.24 2.05
C GLU A 200 -30.40 0.81 0.91
N GLY A 201 -29.62 0.60 -0.13
CA GLY A 201 -29.54 1.49 -1.30
C GLY A 201 -28.63 2.70 -1.14
N ILE A 202 -28.04 2.90 0.04
CA ILE A 202 -27.09 3.98 0.33
C ILE A 202 -25.66 3.45 0.20
N GLU A 203 -24.82 4.15 -0.56
CA GLU A 203 -23.40 3.81 -0.73
C GLU A 203 -22.56 4.49 0.35
N TYR A 204 -21.76 3.70 1.05
CA TYR A 204 -20.79 4.13 2.06
C TYR A 204 -19.39 3.84 1.60
N LEU A 205 -18.52 4.83 1.69
CA LEU A 205 -17.10 4.72 1.38
C LEU A 205 -16.32 4.37 2.64
N VAL A 206 -15.51 3.33 2.59
CA VAL A 206 -14.74 2.87 3.76
C VAL A 206 -13.25 3.04 3.48
N GLU A 207 -12.57 3.78 4.35
CA GLU A 207 -11.11 3.93 4.32
C GLU A 207 -10.49 3.37 5.60
N LEU A 208 -9.39 2.58 5.45
CA LEU A 208 -8.73 1.89 6.55
C LEU A 208 -7.40 2.56 6.90
N PHE A 209 -7.25 2.95 8.16
CA PHE A 209 -6.04 3.54 8.70
C PHE A 209 -5.31 2.54 9.58
N HIS A 210 -4.20 2.02 9.07
CA HIS A 210 -3.27 1.19 9.82
C HIS A 210 -2.24 2.05 10.57
N GLN A 211 -1.43 1.43 11.41
CA GLN A 211 -0.41 2.11 12.21
C GLN A 211 0.52 3.00 11.37
N TRP A 212 0.82 2.61 10.14
CA TRP A 212 1.66 3.38 9.22
C TRP A 212 0.96 4.57 8.55
N HIS A 213 -0.35 4.74 8.74
CA HIS A 213 -1.14 5.86 8.21
C HIS A 213 -1.37 6.99 9.23
N ALA A 214 -0.60 7.05 10.32
CA ALA A 214 -0.85 8.03 11.39
C ALA A 214 -0.91 9.49 10.89
N GLY A 215 0.01 9.89 9.99
CA GLY A 215 -0.01 11.23 9.39
C GLY A 215 -1.22 11.46 8.49
N GLY A 216 -1.60 10.46 7.70
CA GLY A 216 -2.77 10.54 6.82
C GLY A 216 -4.09 10.62 7.58
N LEU A 217 -4.21 9.96 8.75
CA LEU A 217 -5.40 10.02 9.59
C LEU A 217 -5.71 11.45 10.05
N GLY A 218 -4.68 12.19 10.48
CA GLY A 218 -4.85 13.59 10.90
C GLY A 218 -5.35 14.50 9.78
N LYS A 219 -4.76 14.37 8.58
CA LYS A 219 -5.19 15.09 7.38
C LYS A 219 -6.65 14.75 7.04
N ARG A 220 -7.00 13.47 7.10
CA ARG A 220 -8.35 12.98 6.75
C ARG A 220 -9.41 13.53 7.69
N ILE A 221 -9.15 13.59 9.00
CA ILE A 221 -10.08 14.17 9.96
C ILE A 221 -10.37 15.64 9.65
N GLY A 222 -9.38 16.41 9.22
CA GLY A 222 -9.59 17.78 8.77
C GLY A 222 -10.49 17.90 7.52
N GLN A 223 -10.54 16.87 6.70
CA GLN A 223 -11.28 16.81 5.43
C GLN A 223 -12.69 16.20 5.57
N VAL A 224 -12.99 15.56 6.70
CA VAL A 224 -14.24 14.77 6.90
C VAL A 224 -15.50 15.61 6.72
N SER A 225 -15.47 16.88 7.09
CA SER A 225 -16.65 17.77 6.95
C SER A 225 -17.15 17.90 5.52
N SER A 226 -16.28 17.69 4.52
CA SER A 226 -16.62 17.72 3.09
C SER A 226 -17.08 16.38 2.53
N LEU A 227 -16.93 15.26 3.30
CA LEU A 227 -17.22 13.89 2.85
C LEU A 227 -18.65 13.44 3.15
N GLY A 228 -19.35 14.15 4.04
CA GLY A 228 -20.72 13.82 4.45
C GLY A 228 -20.82 12.54 5.30
N ASP A 229 -22.06 12.13 5.58
CA ASP A 229 -22.38 11.00 6.47
C ASP A 229 -22.13 9.61 5.85
N HIS A 230 -21.75 9.57 4.58
CA HIS A 230 -21.52 8.33 3.84
C HIS A 230 -20.06 7.84 3.87
N TYR A 231 -19.23 8.52 4.63
CA TYR A 231 -17.84 8.13 4.82
C TYR A 231 -17.61 7.44 6.16
N VAL A 232 -16.98 6.27 6.14
CA VAL A 232 -16.75 5.44 7.32
C VAL A 232 -15.25 5.18 7.48
N MET A 233 -14.72 5.48 8.64
CA MET A 233 -13.31 5.35 8.93
C MET A 233 -13.04 4.09 9.76
N GLY A 234 -12.19 3.20 9.27
CA GLY A 234 -11.64 2.10 10.05
C GLY A 234 -10.28 2.46 10.62
N VAL A 235 -10.08 2.36 11.92
CA VAL A 235 -8.80 2.68 12.58
C VAL A 235 -8.23 1.44 13.24
N GLN A 236 -6.99 1.08 12.93
CA GLN A 236 -6.34 -0.06 13.54
C GLN A 236 -6.11 0.18 15.04
N LYS A 237 -6.37 -0.85 15.86
CA LYS A 237 -6.31 -0.79 17.33
C LYS A 237 -4.96 -0.31 17.86
N SER A 238 -3.85 -0.68 17.23
CA SER A 238 -2.52 -0.20 17.58
C SER A 238 -2.37 1.31 17.36
N LEU A 239 -2.91 1.83 16.24
CA LEU A 239 -2.95 3.27 15.96
C LEU A 239 -3.89 3.99 16.94
N ALA A 240 -5.10 3.48 17.13
CA ALA A 240 -6.08 4.09 18.03
C ALA A 240 -5.61 4.18 19.50
N ARG A 241 -4.73 3.26 19.93
CA ARG A 241 -4.16 3.25 21.29
C ARG A 241 -2.88 4.04 21.43
N SER A 242 -2.22 4.43 20.35
CA SER A 242 -1.03 5.27 20.41
C SER A 242 -1.40 6.68 20.86
N GLU A 243 -0.48 7.38 21.51
CA GLU A 243 -0.66 8.77 21.95
C GLU A 243 -1.07 9.67 20.78
N ALA A 244 -0.37 9.55 19.64
CA ALA A 244 -0.71 10.28 18.43
C ALA A 244 -2.13 9.96 17.94
N GLY A 245 -2.52 8.68 17.92
CA GLY A 245 -3.83 8.23 17.50
C GLY A 245 -4.95 8.75 18.43
N GLN A 246 -4.75 8.69 19.73
CA GLN A 246 -5.71 9.23 20.71
C GLN A 246 -5.92 10.73 20.54
N ASN A 247 -4.84 11.50 20.39
CA ASN A 247 -4.90 12.93 20.14
C ASN A 247 -5.64 13.27 18.83
N ILE A 248 -5.48 12.44 17.80
CA ILE A 248 -6.15 12.64 16.51
C ILE A 248 -7.64 12.28 16.64
N ILE A 249 -7.97 11.12 17.24
CA ILE A 249 -9.34 10.64 17.41
C ILE A 249 -10.16 11.59 18.31
N SER A 250 -9.55 12.18 19.33
CA SER A 250 -10.24 13.15 20.21
C SER A 250 -10.71 14.43 19.48
N ARG A 251 -10.16 14.69 18.29
CA ARG A 251 -10.53 15.83 17.43
C ARG A 251 -11.56 15.48 16.35
N MET A 252 -12.05 14.23 16.33
CA MET A 252 -13.07 13.81 15.37
C MET A 252 -14.35 14.61 15.56
N PRO A 253 -14.98 15.09 14.49
CA PRO A 253 -16.28 15.72 14.53
C PRO A 253 -17.33 14.80 15.15
N LYS A 254 -18.26 15.37 15.93
CA LYS A 254 -19.40 14.62 16.46
C LYS A 254 -20.26 14.09 15.30
N GLY A 255 -20.64 12.81 15.38
CA GLY A 255 -21.43 12.16 14.33
C GLY A 255 -20.62 11.44 13.27
N MET A 256 -19.29 11.60 13.27
CA MET A 256 -18.45 10.87 12.33
C MET A 256 -18.48 9.36 12.58
N ARG A 257 -18.71 8.60 11.53
CA ARG A 257 -18.74 7.12 11.57
C ARG A 257 -17.34 6.56 11.59
N TYR A 258 -16.99 5.84 12.64
CA TYR A 258 -15.71 5.12 12.68
C TYR A 258 -15.81 3.83 13.50
N PHE A 259 -14.95 2.86 13.19
CA PHE A 259 -14.79 1.63 13.95
C PHE A 259 -13.31 1.29 14.16
N VAL A 260 -13.05 0.50 15.21
CA VAL A 260 -11.70 0.02 15.52
C VAL A 260 -11.59 -1.44 15.11
N PHE A 261 -10.48 -1.80 14.44
CA PHE A 261 -10.18 -3.17 14.04
C PHE A 261 -8.79 -3.61 14.51
N SER A 262 -8.55 -4.92 14.64
CA SER A 262 -7.23 -5.47 15.07
C SER A 262 -6.27 -5.57 13.88
N GLN A 263 -6.31 -6.67 13.14
CA GLN A 263 -5.51 -6.88 11.94
C GLN A 263 -6.30 -6.52 10.68
N PHE A 264 -7.56 -6.97 10.61
CA PHE A 264 -8.49 -6.71 9.52
C PHE A 264 -9.85 -6.30 10.05
N PRO A 265 -10.64 -5.52 9.26
CA PRO A 265 -11.99 -5.15 9.63
C PRO A 265 -12.90 -6.39 9.67
N THR A 266 -13.93 -6.36 10.50
CA THR A 266 -14.97 -7.38 10.55
C THR A 266 -16.29 -6.84 10.01
N ALA A 267 -17.04 -7.69 9.32
CA ALA A 267 -18.37 -7.31 8.81
C ALA A 267 -19.30 -6.76 9.92
N LYS A 268 -19.21 -7.33 11.14
CA LYS A 268 -20.00 -6.85 12.30
C LYS A 268 -19.66 -5.41 12.68
N ALA A 269 -18.36 -5.05 12.72
CA ALA A 269 -17.91 -3.72 13.09
C ALA A 269 -18.35 -2.67 12.06
N ILE A 270 -18.27 -3.01 10.76
CA ILE A 270 -18.71 -2.15 9.67
C ILE A 270 -20.22 -1.92 9.74
N LEU A 271 -21.01 -3.00 9.79
CA LEU A 271 -22.49 -2.91 9.84
C LEU A 271 -23.00 -2.13 11.05
N ALA A 272 -22.31 -2.17 12.18
CA ALA A 272 -22.68 -1.38 13.36
C ALA A 272 -22.61 0.13 13.08
N GLN A 273 -21.72 0.58 12.18
CA GLN A 273 -21.62 1.98 11.79
C GLN A 273 -22.65 2.38 10.73
N LEU A 274 -23.09 1.43 9.90
CA LEU A 274 -24.07 1.73 8.84
C LEU A 274 -25.51 1.83 9.39
N LYS A 275 -25.76 1.18 10.52
CA LYS A 275 -27.07 1.19 11.22
C LYS A 275 -27.21 2.33 12.23
N ALA A 276 -26.15 3.00 12.59
CA ALA A 276 -26.11 4.16 13.50
C ALA A 276 -26.43 5.44 12.73
#